data_4f8db8cac4f4d0de2967722d83e504e5
#
_entry.id   4f8db8cac4f4d0de2967722d83e504e5
#
_cell.length_a   1.000
_cell.length_b   1.000
_cell.length_c   1.000
_cell.angle_alpha   90.00
_cell.angle_beta   90.00
_cell.angle_gamma   90.00
#
_symmetry.space_group_name_H-M   'P 1'
#
loop_
_entity.id
_entity.type
_entity.pdbx_description
1 polymer ?
#
loop_
_entity_poly.entity_id
_entity_poly.type
_entity_poly.pdbx_seq_one_letter_code
_entity_poly.pdbx_strand_id
1 'polypeptide(L)'
;MVEFLQMSAAEFRRMVSGEQKYVRDRSQKRSNKYGAVKTTIGDTTYDSKKEAYRGAFLEQKQKEGKISHLEKQKEFVLIDAFECRGVRYRKCSWIADFYYYDEVNKHWVAEDVKSFITRKKAEYRIKVKLFIKRYPKIWFEEIV
;
A
#
# COMPACT_ATOMS: atom_id res chain seq x y z
N MET A 1 15.93 17.09 -14.81
CA MET A 1 15.18 16.49 -13.68
C MET A 1 13.66 16.42 -13.90
N VAL A 2 13.21 16.51 -15.14
CA VAL A 2 11.79 16.47 -15.54
C VAL A 2 11.44 15.15 -16.26
N GLU A 3 12.43 14.28 -16.52
CA GLU A 3 12.27 13.07 -17.37
C GLU A 3 11.61 11.89 -16.66
N PHE A 4 11.61 11.82 -15.33
CA PHE A 4 10.98 10.69 -14.60
C PHE A 4 9.45 10.75 -14.56
N LEU A 5 8.85 11.91 -14.77
CA LEU A 5 7.38 12.09 -14.77
C LEU A 5 6.72 11.63 -16.08
N GLN A 6 7.51 11.39 -17.13
CA GLN A 6 7.02 10.94 -18.44
C GLN A 6 7.47 9.53 -18.82
N MET A 7 8.11 8.80 -17.90
CA MET A 7 8.55 7.45 -18.18
C MET A 7 7.34 6.53 -18.39
N SER A 8 7.25 5.91 -19.56
CA SER A 8 6.20 4.93 -19.84
C SER A 8 6.39 3.68 -18.97
N ALA A 9 5.30 2.95 -18.73
CA ALA A 9 5.35 1.67 -18.02
C ALA A 9 6.32 0.66 -18.68
N ALA A 10 6.62 0.81 -19.97
CA ALA A 10 7.57 -0.01 -20.72
C ALA A 10 9.03 0.37 -20.39
N GLU A 11 9.33 1.66 -20.27
CA GLU A 11 10.67 2.15 -19.91
C GLU A 11 11.04 1.83 -18.48
N PHE A 12 10.07 1.98 -17.57
CA PHE A 12 10.24 1.56 -16.17
C PHE A 12 10.47 0.04 -16.05
N ARG A 13 9.77 -0.78 -16.88
CA ARG A 13 10.02 -2.22 -16.94
C ARG A 13 11.44 -2.56 -17.38
N ARG A 14 12.00 -1.82 -18.35
CA ARG A 14 13.39 -2.02 -18.82
C ARG A 14 14.41 -1.66 -17.73
N MET A 15 14.15 -0.58 -16.97
CA MET A 15 15.04 -0.14 -15.91
C MET A 15 15.06 -1.12 -14.73
N VAL A 16 13.92 -1.73 -14.38
CA VAL A 16 13.80 -2.69 -13.28
C VAL A 16 14.16 -4.13 -13.72
N SER A 17 14.02 -4.48 -15.01
CA SER A 17 14.37 -5.81 -15.52
C SER A 17 15.87 -6.01 -15.76
N GLY A 18 16.68 -4.99 -15.52
CA GLY A 18 18.11 -5.00 -15.86
C GLY A 18 18.97 -6.04 -15.16
N GLU A 19 18.55 -6.75 -14.09
CA GLU A 19 19.40 -7.77 -13.45
C GLU A 19 18.75 -8.68 -12.40
N GLN A 20 17.50 -9.07 -12.51
CA GLN A 20 17.01 -10.13 -11.63
C GLN A 20 16.32 -11.26 -12.36
N LYS A 21 17.03 -12.40 -12.46
CA LYS A 21 16.47 -13.68 -12.84
C LYS A 21 15.27 -14.00 -11.95
N TYR A 22 14.12 -14.15 -12.56
CA TYR A 22 12.87 -14.60 -11.96
C TYR A 22 13.08 -16.04 -11.43
N VAL A 23 13.39 -16.19 -10.15
CA VAL A 23 13.36 -17.50 -9.50
C VAL A 23 11.90 -17.80 -9.17
N ARG A 24 11.27 -18.61 -10.01
CA ARG A 24 9.98 -19.21 -9.68
C ARG A 24 10.19 -20.25 -8.57
N ASP A 25 9.90 -19.89 -7.34
CA ASP A 25 9.74 -20.88 -6.28
C ASP A 25 8.49 -21.73 -6.57
N ARG A 26 8.71 -23.00 -6.94
CA ARG A 26 7.67 -23.97 -7.29
C ARG A 26 7.00 -24.61 -6.06
N SER A 27 7.38 -24.24 -4.84
CA SER A 27 6.97 -24.95 -3.62
C SER A 27 5.67 -24.44 -2.98
N GLN A 28 5.06 -23.35 -3.43
CA GLN A 28 3.80 -22.83 -2.87
C GLN A 28 2.73 -22.55 -3.89
N LYS A 29 2.04 -23.62 -4.33
CA LYS A 29 0.72 -23.53 -4.96
C LYS A 29 -0.35 -23.20 -3.92
N ARG A 30 -0.41 -21.98 -3.42
CA ARG A 30 -1.66 -21.38 -2.94
C ARG A 30 -2.12 -20.42 -4.01
N SER A 31 -3.11 -20.84 -4.80
CA SER A 31 -3.76 -19.98 -5.78
C SER A 31 -4.39 -18.80 -5.03
N ASN A 32 -3.81 -17.62 -5.16
CA ASN A 32 -4.45 -16.40 -4.70
C ASN A 32 -5.77 -16.25 -5.44
N LYS A 33 -6.87 -16.19 -4.71
CA LYS A 33 -8.27 -16.12 -5.22
C LYS A 33 -8.50 -15.02 -6.28
N TYR A 34 -7.54 -14.10 -6.45
CA TYR A 34 -7.62 -12.94 -7.35
C TYR A 34 -6.40 -12.76 -8.25
N GLY A 35 -5.56 -13.79 -8.43
CA GLY A 35 -4.44 -13.77 -9.38
C GLY A 35 -3.32 -12.76 -9.05
N ALA A 36 -3.26 -12.24 -7.82
CA ALA A 36 -2.19 -11.35 -7.41
C ALA A 36 -0.86 -12.10 -7.35
N VAL A 37 0.16 -11.59 -8.01
CA VAL A 37 1.52 -12.16 -8.03
C VAL A 37 2.36 -11.38 -7.05
N LYS A 38 2.86 -12.06 -6.00
CA LYS A 38 3.85 -11.48 -5.08
C LYS A 38 5.09 -11.07 -5.87
N THR A 39 5.53 -9.86 -5.67
CA THR A 39 6.68 -9.28 -6.37
C THR A 39 7.71 -8.81 -5.37
N THR A 40 8.95 -9.26 -5.50
CA THR A 40 10.06 -8.82 -4.65
C THR A 40 10.91 -7.81 -5.42
N ILE A 41 11.16 -6.65 -4.79
CA ILE A 41 12.07 -5.63 -5.29
C ILE A 41 13.08 -5.34 -4.18
N GLY A 42 14.36 -5.63 -4.41
CA GLY A 42 15.38 -5.60 -3.36
C GLY A 42 15.03 -6.59 -2.25
N ASP A 43 15.06 -6.14 -1.00
CA ASP A 43 14.73 -6.94 0.18
C ASP A 43 13.24 -6.89 0.56
N THR A 44 12.41 -6.19 -0.20
CA THR A 44 10.99 -6.00 0.12
C THR A 44 10.10 -6.84 -0.80
N THR A 45 9.22 -7.65 -0.20
CA THR A 45 8.19 -8.42 -0.91
C THR A 45 6.85 -7.69 -0.82
N TYR A 46 6.22 -7.48 -1.96
CA TYR A 46 4.92 -6.83 -2.12
C TYR A 46 3.84 -7.82 -2.54
N ASP A 47 2.62 -7.61 -2.10
CA ASP A 47 1.50 -8.48 -2.43
C ASP A 47 1.01 -8.34 -3.89
N SER A 48 1.34 -7.23 -4.54
CA SER A 48 1.04 -7.03 -5.96
C SER A 48 2.11 -6.22 -6.68
N LYS A 49 2.16 -6.35 -8.02
CA LYS A 49 3.05 -5.56 -8.87
C LYS A 49 2.77 -4.05 -8.75
N LYS A 50 1.49 -3.65 -8.65
CA LYS A 50 1.12 -2.24 -8.49
C LYS A 50 1.67 -1.64 -7.20
N GLU A 51 1.55 -2.38 -6.10
CA GLU A 51 2.10 -1.99 -4.80
C GLU A 51 3.62 -1.85 -4.85
N ALA A 52 4.31 -2.80 -5.52
CA ALA A 52 5.75 -2.74 -5.71
C ALA A 52 6.20 -1.49 -6.50
N TYR A 53 5.50 -1.17 -7.59
CA TYR A 53 5.78 0.05 -8.37
C TYR A 53 5.50 1.32 -7.56
N ARG A 54 4.39 1.35 -6.82
CA ARG A 54 4.07 2.50 -5.96
C ARG A 54 5.11 2.68 -4.87
N GLY A 55 5.56 1.59 -4.24
CA GLY A 55 6.62 1.60 -3.23
C GLY A 55 7.91 2.20 -3.75
N ALA A 56 8.40 1.74 -4.92
CA ALA A 56 9.61 2.26 -5.55
C ALA A 56 9.48 3.77 -5.88
N PHE A 57 8.32 4.21 -6.35
CA PHE A 57 8.04 5.61 -6.62
C PHE A 57 8.08 6.47 -5.34
N LEU A 58 7.50 5.99 -4.23
CA LEU A 58 7.53 6.70 -2.95
C LEU A 58 8.94 6.75 -2.36
N GLU A 59 9.72 5.67 -2.47
CA GLU A 59 11.12 5.67 -2.06
C GLU A 59 11.96 6.71 -2.82
N GLN A 60 11.71 6.86 -4.13
CA GLN A 60 12.35 7.90 -4.92
C GLN A 60 11.94 9.30 -4.45
N LYS A 61 10.65 9.54 -4.20
CA LYS A 61 10.16 10.80 -3.63
C LYS A 61 10.79 11.11 -2.27
N GLN A 62 11.02 10.11 -1.44
CA GLN A 62 11.69 10.29 -0.15
C GLN A 62 13.15 10.69 -0.34
N LYS A 63 13.87 10.08 -1.29
CA LYS A 63 15.24 10.49 -1.64
C LYS A 63 15.33 11.94 -2.15
N GLU A 64 14.29 12.36 -2.87
CA GLU A 64 14.16 13.75 -3.36
C GLU A 64 13.72 14.75 -2.27
N GLY A 65 13.45 14.29 -1.05
CA GLY A 65 12.96 15.13 0.05
C GLY A 65 11.54 15.65 -0.10
N LYS A 66 10.75 15.08 -1.03
CA LYS A 66 9.35 15.46 -1.26
C LYS A 66 8.40 14.84 -0.24
N ILE A 67 8.79 13.70 0.30
CA ILE A 67 8.10 13.02 1.41
C ILE A 67 9.13 12.58 2.45
N SER A 68 8.67 12.31 3.67
CA SER A 68 9.50 11.78 4.76
C SER A 68 8.74 10.73 5.56
N HIS A 69 9.46 10.00 6.42
CA HIS A 69 8.87 8.99 7.32
C HIS A 69 8.03 7.92 6.59
N LEU A 70 8.51 7.45 5.45
CA LEU A 70 7.83 6.40 4.69
C LEU A 70 7.82 5.08 5.48
N GLU A 71 6.64 4.64 5.87
CA GLU A 71 6.37 3.33 6.47
C GLU A 71 5.53 2.49 5.50
N LYS A 72 5.80 1.18 5.46
CA LYS A 72 5.04 0.20 4.68
C LYS A 72 4.21 -0.65 5.62
N GLN A 73 3.01 -1.07 5.18
CA GLN A 73 2.11 -1.95 5.94
C GLN A 73 1.81 -1.41 7.35
N LYS A 74 1.43 -0.14 7.43
CA LYS A 74 1.10 0.52 8.70
C LYS A 74 -0.28 0.12 9.19
N GLU A 75 -0.35 -0.46 10.40
CA GLU A 75 -1.63 -0.81 11.03
C GLU A 75 -2.27 0.43 11.68
N PHE A 76 -3.56 0.64 11.40
CA PHE A 76 -4.42 1.61 12.05
C PHE A 76 -5.58 0.92 12.73
N VAL A 77 -5.73 1.09 14.03
CA VAL A 77 -6.87 0.56 14.77
C VAL A 77 -8.11 1.40 14.49
N LEU A 78 -9.15 0.79 13.94
CA LEU A 78 -10.42 1.46 13.60
C LEU A 78 -11.42 1.40 14.75
N ILE A 79 -11.51 0.24 15.41
CA ILE A 79 -12.34 0.01 16.59
C ILE A 79 -11.48 -0.75 17.60
N ASP A 80 -11.37 -0.23 18.80
CA ASP A 80 -10.66 -0.91 19.88
C ASP A 80 -11.39 -2.20 20.31
N ALA A 81 -10.66 -3.13 20.90
CA ALA A 81 -11.29 -4.30 21.49
C ALA A 81 -12.21 -3.85 22.66
N PHE A 82 -13.38 -4.44 22.78
CA PHE A 82 -14.35 -4.12 23.82
C PHE A 82 -15.12 -5.35 24.27
N GLU A 83 -15.79 -5.23 25.39
CA GLU A 83 -16.69 -6.26 25.92
C GLU A 83 -18.12 -5.69 26.01
N CYS A 84 -19.08 -6.48 25.61
CA CYS A 84 -20.49 -6.15 25.74
C CYS A 84 -21.28 -7.38 26.15
N ARG A 85 -22.04 -7.26 27.24
CA ARG A 85 -22.89 -8.34 27.78
C ARG A 85 -22.15 -9.68 27.95
N GLY A 86 -20.90 -9.64 28.45
CA GLY A 86 -20.05 -10.79 28.67
C GLY A 86 -19.42 -11.40 27.40
N VAL A 87 -19.63 -10.78 26.23
CA VAL A 87 -19.01 -11.18 24.95
C VAL A 87 -17.87 -10.23 24.63
N ARG A 88 -16.66 -10.80 24.44
CA ARG A 88 -15.47 -10.03 24.07
C ARG A 88 -15.36 -9.90 22.55
N TYR A 89 -15.28 -8.67 22.07
CA TYR A 89 -15.07 -8.30 20.69
C TYR A 89 -13.62 -7.91 20.46
N ARG A 90 -13.00 -8.45 19.42
CA ARG A 90 -11.62 -8.13 19.06
C ARG A 90 -11.53 -6.75 18.39
N LYS A 91 -10.34 -6.13 18.45
CA LYS A 91 -10.08 -4.90 17.69
C LYS A 91 -10.35 -5.11 16.21
N CYS A 92 -10.85 -4.10 15.56
CA CYS A 92 -10.91 -4.01 14.11
C CYS A 92 -9.82 -3.05 13.63
N SER A 93 -8.96 -3.49 12.73
CA SER A 93 -7.89 -2.67 12.19
C SER A 93 -7.87 -2.69 10.66
N TRP A 94 -7.19 -1.70 10.09
CA TRP A 94 -6.89 -1.58 8.69
C TRP A 94 -5.38 -1.39 8.53
N ILE A 95 -4.79 -2.03 7.54
CA ILE A 95 -3.38 -1.91 7.20
C ILE A 95 -3.29 -1.08 5.93
N ALA A 96 -2.69 0.10 6.03
CA ALA A 96 -2.35 0.93 4.89
C ALA A 96 -1.11 0.35 4.19
N ASP A 97 -1.10 0.32 2.86
CA ASP A 97 0.07 -0.17 2.12
C ASP A 97 1.26 0.77 2.29
N PHE A 98 1.01 2.09 2.34
CA PHE A 98 2.02 3.11 2.60
C PHE A 98 1.49 4.20 3.52
N TYR A 99 2.38 4.73 4.37
CA TYR A 99 2.13 5.84 5.26
C TYR A 99 3.35 6.75 5.29
N TYR A 100 3.17 8.04 5.09
CA TYR A 100 4.27 9.00 5.02
C TYR A 100 3.80 10.43 5.31
N TYR A 101 4.78 11.31 5.53
CA TYR A 101 4.52 12.75 5.61
C TYR A 101 4.84 13.40 4.26
N ASP A 102 3.87 14.13 3.71
CA ASP A 102 4.04 14.92 2.49
C ASP A 102 4.68 16.27 2.84
N GLU A 103 5.93 16.46 2.43
CA GLU A 103 6.69 17.67 2.72
C GLU A 103 6.22 18.88 1.90
N VAL A 104 5.56 18.65 0.79
CA VAL A 104 5.03 19.71 -0.08
C VAL A 104 3.71 20.25 0.47
N ASN A 105 2.78 19.36 0.78
CA ASN A 105 1.44 19.71 1.24
C ASN A 105 1.32 19.79 2.78
N LYS A 106 2.38 19.40 3.51
CA LYS A 106 2.49 19.49 4.98
C LYS A 106 1.41 18.73 5.74
N HIS A 107 1.12 17.50 5.32
CA HIS A 107 0.20 16.61 6.01
C HIS A 107 0.62 15.13 5.91
N TRP A 108 0.08 14.31 6.81
CA TRP A 108 0.24 12.87 6.77
C TRP A 108 -0.69 12.24 5.74
N VAL A 109 -0.18 11.24 5.03
CA VAL A 109 -0.92 10.48 4.01
C VAL A 109 -0.88 9.00 4.33
N ALA A 110 -2.02 8.33 4.24
CA ALA A 110 -2.13 6.89 4.27
C ALA A 110 -2.69 6.42 2.92
N GLU A 111 -1.91 5.63 2.21
CA GLU A 111 -2.27 5.10 0.89
C GLU A 111 -2.64 3.63 0.95
N ASP A 112 -3.59 3.28 0.11
CA ASP A 112 -4.04 1.91 -0.09
C ASP A 112 -4.14 1.59 -1.58
N VAL A 113 -3.38 0.59 -2.03
CA VAL A 113 -3.32 0.18 -3.44
C VAL A 113 -4.36 -0.89 -3.69
N LYS A 114 -5.43 -0.56 -4.40
CA LYS A 114 -6.54 -1.47 -4.63
C LYS A 114 -6.82 -1.74 -6.11
N SER A 115 -7.34 -2.93 -6.37
CA SER A 115 -7.94 -3.22 -7.67
C SER A 115 -9.34 -2.60 -7.74
N PHE A 116 -9.79 -2.33 -8.97
CA PHE A 116 -11.13 -1.83 -9.23
C PHE A 116 -12.25 -2.69 -8.61
N ILE A 117 -12.04 -4.01 -8.50
CA ILE A 117 -13.00 -4.95 -7.89
C ILE A 117 -12.98 -4.83 -6.37
N THR A 118 -11.80 -4.78 -5.76
CA THR A 118 -11.65 -4.78 -4.30
C THR A 118 -12.21 -3.51 -3.66
N ARG A 119 -12.01 -2.35 -4.30
CA ARG A 119 -12.54 -1.06 -3.82
C ARG A 119 -14.07 -0.99 -3.71
N LYS A 120 -14.79 -1.85 -4.43
CA LYS A 120 -16.25 -1.91 -4.41
C LYS A 120 -16.81 -2.75 -3.26
N LYS A 121 -15.98 -3.53 -2.55
CA LYS A 121 -16.43 -4.37 -1.45
C LYS A 121 -16.96 -3.54 -0.29
N ALA A 122 -18.12 -3.92 0.25
CA ALA A 122 -18.76 -3.21 1.36
C ALA A 122 -17.86 -3.14 2.60
N GLU A 123 -17.17 -4.23 2.94
CA GLU A 123 -16.22 -4.30 4.05
C GLU A 123 -15.12 -3.24 3.92
N TYR A 124 -14.51 -3.13 2.75
CA TYR A 124 -13.47 -2.14 2.47
C TYR A 124 -14.00 -0.71 2.64
N ARG A 125 -15.16 -0.41 2.05
CA ARG A 125 -15.78 0.92 2.12
C ARG A 125 -16.14 1.32 3.56
N ILE A 126 -16.55 0.37 4.40
CA ILE A 126 -16.80 0.61 5.82
C ILE A 126 -15.49 0.93 6.54
N LYS A 127 -14.44 0.16 6.31
CA LYS A 127 -13.11 0.41 6.92
C LYS A 127 -12.56 1.79 6.55
N VAL A 128 -12.68 2.21 5.30
CA VAL A 128 -12.27 3.55 4.85
C VAL A 128 -13.03 4.65 5.61
N LYS A 129 -14.35 4.52 5.77
CA LYS A 129 -15.15 5.49 6.53
C LYS A 129 -14.75 5.56 8.01
N LEU A 130 -14.51 4.40 8.62
CA LEU A 130 -14.05 4.32 10.01
C LEU A 130 -12.67 4.96 10.18
N PHE A 131 -11.75 4.73 9.23
CA PHE A 131 -10.44 5.35 9.22
C PHE A 131 -10.53 6.87 9.15
N ILE A 132 -11.25 7.42 8.17
CA ILE A 132 -11.41 8.87 7.99
C ILE A 132 -12.03 9.50 9.25
N LYS A 133 -13.02 8.85 9.85
CA LYS A 133 -13.66 9.33 11.07
C LYS A 133 -12.71 9.35 12.27
N ARG A 134 -11.88 8.31 12.43
CA ARG A 134 -10.98 8.17 13.58
C ARG A 134 -9.70 9.00 13.44
N TYR A 135 -9.21 9.16 12.22
CA TYR A 135 -7.95 9.84 11.90
C TYR A 135 -8.15 11.03 10.95
N PRO A 136 -8.94 12.04 11.33
CA PRO A 136 -9.32 13.13 10.42
C PRO A 136 -8.16 14.02 9.96
N LYS A 137 -7.01 13.92 10.63
CA LYS A 137 -5.78 14.68 10.28
C LYS A 137 -4.87 13.92 9.30
N ILE A 138 -5.19 12.68 8.97
CA ILE A 138 -4.45 11.87 8.01
C ILE A 138 -5.24 11.81 6.72
N TRP A 139 -4.61 12.18 5.61
CA TRP A 139 -5.23 12.07 4.30
C TRP A 139 -5.24 10.61 3.85
N PHE A 140 -6.41 10.17 3.43
CA PHE A 140 -6.58 8.85 2.83
C PHE A 140 -6.51 8.97 1.32
N GLU A 141 -5.62 8.19 0.70
CA GLU A 141 -5.52 8.09 -0.75
C GLU A 141 -5.69 6.65 -1.23
N GLU A 142 -6.57 6.46 -2.19
CA GLU A 142 -6.80 5.19 -2.86
C GLU A 142 -6.10 5.19 -4.22
N ILE A 143 -5.14 4.30 -4.38
CA ILE A 143 -4.38 4.13 -5.63
C ILE A 143 -4.97 2.94 -6.41
N VAL A 144 -5.50 3.20 -7.61
CA VAL A 144 -6.20 2.21 -8.46
C VAL A 144 -5.37 1.79 -9.66
#